data_c32196531714a1d69fab9bd618dce75b
#
_entry.id   c32196531714a1d69fab9bd618dce75b
#
_cell.length_a   1.000
_cell.length_b   1.000
_cell.length_c   1.000
_cell.angle_alpha   90.00
_cell.angle_beta   90.00
_cell.angle_gamma   90.00
#
_symmetry.space_group_name_H-M   'P 1'
#
loop_
_entity.id
_entity.type
_entity.pdbx_description
1 polymer ?
#
loop_
_entity_poly.entity_id
_entity_poly.type
_entity_poly.pdbx_seq_one_letter_code
_entity_poly.pdbx_strand_id
1 'polypeptide(L)'
;WLPVQRTWTPQDSVSADEMNQNVRDSVNFLLSPPRCYLQSLNGIPVPNFATSGQGCTKFTFDTLVTDTDDMFSTNLASQINIRTPGLYKYKLMASWNVNNVSGAYMLGVASKSSGVWPINPTAGLKIAEDDRAVINSTGVGTASFIEGYYVSPGVDDYLEAFATCTSNSTSVSISSGYFQVRCVAQS
;
A
#
# COMPACT_ATOMS: atom_id res chain seq x y z
N TRP A 1 -3.76 -19.94 1.04
CA TRP A 1 -3.12 -21.05 0.29
C TRP A 1 -4.07 -21.50 -0.80
N LEU A 2 -3.90 -21.03 -2.04
CA LEU A 2 -4.52 -21.76 -3.13
C LEU A 2 -3.72 -23.05 -3.30
N PRO A 3 -4.37 -24.20 -3.29
CA PRO A 3 -3.70 -25.41 -3.67
C PRO A 3 -3.16 -25.23 -5.09
N VAL A 4 -1.91 -25.66 -5.30
CA VAL A 4 -1.32 -25.76 -6.64
C VAL A 4 -2.37 -26.40 -7.52
N GLN A 5 -2.73 -25.75 -8.63
CA GLN A 5 -3.69 -26.33 -9.58
C GLN A 5 -3.16 -27.70 -9.98
N ARG A 6 -3.73 -28.73 -9.40
CA ARG A 6 -3.36 -30.10 -9.72
C ARG A 6 -4.04 -30.47 -11.04
N THR A 7 -3.24 -30.79 -12.04
CA THR A 7 -3.77 -31.38 -13.27
C THR A 7 -4.15 -32.82 -12.96
N TRP A 8 -5.43 -33.10 -12.96
CA TRP A 8 -5.98 -34.45 -12.74
C TRP A 8 -5.75 -35.31 -13.95
N THR A 9 -5.18 -36.48 -13.77
CA THR A 9 -5.16 -37.53 -14.82
C THR A 9 -6.33 -38.49 -14.59
N PRO A 10 -6.85 -39.18 -15.64
CA PRO A 10 -8.03 -40.05 -15.51
C PRO A 10 -7.88 -41.22 -14.52
N GLN A 11 -6.70 -41.42 -13.96
CA GLN A 11 -6.39 -42.50 -13.00
C GLN A 11 -6.06 -41.99 -11.60
N ASP A 12 -6.07 -40.68 -11.37
CA ASP A 12 -5.79 -40.12 -10.05
C ASP A 12 -7.01 -40.36 -9.11
N SER A 13 -6.79 -41.08 -8.03
CA SER A 13 -7.75 -41.11 -6.93
C SER A 13 -7.63 -39.87 -6.10
N VAL A 14 -8.67 -39.06 -6.07
CA VAL A 14 -8.77 -37.87 -5.19
C VAL A 14 -9.41 -38.32 -3.91
N SER A 15 -8.75 -38.04 -2.77
CA SER A 15 -9.41 -38.24 -1.50
C SER A 15 -10.51 -37.18 -1.30
N ALA A 16 -11.57 -37.54 -0.58
CA ALA A 16 -12.63 -36.59 -0.24
C ALA A 16 -12.09 -35.39 0.54
N ASP A 17 -11.04 -35.59 1.35
CA ASP A 17 -10.40 -34.52 2.12
C ASP A 17 -9.64 -33.54 1.24
N GLU A 18 -8.88 -34.02 0.25
CA GLU A 18 -8.19 -33.16 -0.72
C GLU A 18 -9.19 -32.36 -1.56
N MET A 19 -10.29 -32.99 -1.99
CA MET A 19 -11.33 -32.29 -2.74
C MET A 19 -12.01 -31.22 -1.89
N ASN A 20 -12.41 -31.56 -0.67
CA ASN A 20 -13.04 -30.64 0.26
C ASN A 20 -12.12 -29.48 0.61
N GLN A 21 -10.85 -29.73 0.83
CA GLN A 21 -9.87 -28.68 1.14
C GLN A 21 -9.71 -27.73 -0.06
N ASN A 22 -9.52 -28.26 -1.26
CA ASN A 22 -9.34 -27.44 -2.47
C ASN A 22 -10.58 -26.58 -2.77
N VAL A 23 -11.77 -27.15 -2.68
CA VAL A 23 -13.03 -26.41 -2.91
C VAL A 23 -13.25 -25.39 -1.81
N ARG A 24 -13.11 -25.78 -0.54
CA ARG A 24 -13.30 -24.90 0.61
C ARG A 24 -12.35 -23.70 0.58
N ASP A 25 -11.06 -23.93 0.34
CA ASP A 25 -10.05 -22.87 0.38
C ASP A 25 -10.23 -21.90 -0.79
N SER A 26 -10.61 -22.41 -1.97
CA SER A 26 -10.97 -21.57 -3.11
C SER A 26 -12.23 -20.74 -2.85
N VAL A 27 -13.26 -21.34 -2.25
CA VAL A 27 -14.50 -20.63 -1.89
C VAL A 27 -14.22 -19.59 -0.82
N ASN A 28 -13.45 -19.92 0.22
CA ASN A 28 -13.08 -18.99 1.27
C ASN A 28 -12.32 -17.79 0.72
N PHE A 29 -11.38 -18.01 -0.21
CA PHE A 29 -10.68 -16.91 -0.86
C PHE A 29 -11.62 -16.03 -1.68
N LEU A 30 -12.56 -16.62 -2.43
CA LEU A 30 -13.54 -15.85 -3.21
C LEU A 30 -14.48 -15.03 -2.33
N LEU A 31 -14.88 -15.57 -1.17
CA LEU A 31 -15.78 -14.90 -0.24
C LEU A 31 -15.07 -13.84 0.61
N SER A 32 -13.83 -14.08 0.99
CA SER A 32 -13.06 -13.19 1.86
C SER A 32 -11.58 -13.17 1.49
N PRO A 33 -11.22 -12.54 0.35
CA PRO A 33 -9.81 -12.41 -0.02
C PRO A 33 -9.05 -11.56 1.00
N PRO A 34 -7.75 -11.83 1.21
CA PRO A 34 -6.90 -11.00 2.05
C PRO A 34 -7.02 -9.52 1.66
N ARG A 35 -7.40 -8.70 2.63
CA ARG A 35 -7.54 -7.26 2.43
C ARG A 35 -7.31 -6.50 3.72
N CYS A 36 -6.70 -5.34 3.58
CA CYS A 36 -6.53 -4.37 4.65
C CYS A 36 -6.94 -2.99 4.17
N TYR A 37 -7.66 -2.24 5.01
CA TYR A 37 -8.05 -0.87 4.75
C TYR A 37 -7.75 -0.01 5.98
N LEU A 38 -6.85 0.94 5.82
CA LEU A 38 -6.38 1.85 6.84
C LEU A 38 -6.81 3.29 6.51
N GLN A 39 -7.08 4.07 7.52
CA GLN A 39 -7.33 5.51 7.41
C GLN A 39 -6.42 6.30 8.34
N SER A 40 -6.11 7.51 7.94
CA SER A 40 -5.54 8.54 8.80
C SER A 40 -6.51 9.72 8.83
N LEU A 41 -6.95 10.07 10.05
CA LEU A 41 -7.83 11.20 10.32
C LEU A 41 -7.10 12.34 11.03
N ASN A 42 -5.87 12.09 11.47
CA ASN A 42 -5.01 13.06 12.13
C ASN A 42 -4.01 13.67 11.14
N GLY A 43 -3.77 14.96 11.28
CA GLY A 43 -2.85 15.67 10.41
C GLY A 43 -1.42 15.10 10.49
N ILE A 44 -0.83 14.76 9.35
CA ILE A 44 0.53 14.26 9.24
C ILE A 44 1.41 15.37 8.68
N PRO A 45 2.39 15.87 9.43
CA PRO A 45 3.33 16.84 8.90
C PRO A 45 4.24 16.20 7.85
N VAL A 46 4.33 16.82 6.69
CA VAL A 46 5.20 16.39 5.60
C VAL A 46 6.32 17.41 5.44
N PRO A 47 7.58 17.03 5.69
CA PRO A 47 8.69 17.93 5.54
C PRO A 47 8.86 18.35 4.08
N ASN A 48 9.20 19.61 3.87
CA ASN A 48 9.55 20.12 2.57
C ASN A 48 10.96 19.65 2.19
N PHE A 49 11.08 18.88 1.16
CA PHE A 49 12.36 18.37 0.68
C PHE A 49 13.35 19.48 0.31
N ALA A 50 12.88 20.55 -0.32
CA ALA A 50 13.73 21.64 -0.78
C ALA A 50 14.40 22.42 0.37
N THR A 51 13.79 22.43 1.56
CA THR A 51 14.31 23.19 2.73
C THR A 51 14.95 22.33 3.80
N SER A 52 14.51 21.08 3.96
CA SER A 52 14.97 20.19 5.02
C SER A 52 16.05 19.22 4.59
N GLY A 53 16.18 18.96 3.28
CA GLY A 53 17.04 17.90 2.75
C GLY A 53 16.57 16.48 3.13
N GLN A 54 15.43 16.37 3.83
CA GLN A 54 14.85 15.08 4.22
C GLN A 54 13.93 14.59 3.11
N GLY A 55 14.17 13.35 2.65
CA GLY A 55 13.55 12.81 1.45
C GLY A 55 12.04 12.61 1.56
N CYS A 56 11.59 11.74 2.46
CA CYS A 56 10.17 11.36 2.56
C CYS A 56 9.76 11.15 4.01
N THR A 57 8.48 11.32 4.26
CA THR A 57 7.85 10.97 5.54
C THR A 57 7.02 9.70 5.36
N LYS A 58 7.05 8.82 6.35
CA LYS A 58 6.13 7.69 6.43
C LYS A 58 4.72 8.20 6.63
N PHE A 59 3.80 7.71 5.81
CA PHE A 59 2.40 8.01 5.96
C PHE A 59 1.81 7.05 6.99
N THR A 60 1.59 7.51 8.21
CA THR A 60 1.06 6.69 9.30
C THR A 60 -0.46 6.71 9.34
N PHE A 61 -1.04 5.57 9.68
CA PHE A 61 -2.49 5.38 9.78
C PHE A 61 -2.87 5.10 11.23
N ASP A 62 -3.95 5.72 11.69
CA ASP A 62 -4.45 5.64 13.06
C ASP A 62 -5.73 4.83 13.21
N THR A 63 -6.38 4.52 12.10
CA THR A 63 -7.68 3.85 12.08
C THR A 63 -7.66 2.63 11.17
N LEU A 64 -7.90 1.46 11.75
CA LEU A 64 -8.14 0.22 11.04
C LEU A 64 -9.64 0.09 10.71
N VAL A 65 -9.98 0.07 9.42
CA VAL A 65 -11.37 -0.08 8.96
C VAL A 65 -11.71 -1.53 8.67
N THR A 66 -10.80 -2.25 8.03
CA THR A 66 -10.96 -3.67 7.70
C THR A 66 -9.61 -4.34 7.64
N ASP A 67 -9.53 -5.54 8.21
CA ASP A 67 -8.39 -6.45 8.08
C ASP A 67 -8.91 -7.89 8.12
N THR A 68 -8.65 -8.67 7.09
CA THR A 68 -9.15 -10.05 6.99
C THR A 68 -8.05 -11.10 7.08
N ASP A 69 -6.78 -10.69 7.18
CA ASP A 69 -5.61 -11.59 7.16
C ASP A 69 -4.53 -11.14 8.16
N ASP A 70 -4.93 -10.38 9.19
CA ASP A 70 -4.02 -9.85 10.22
C ASP A 70 -2.82 -9.10 9.61
N MET A 71 -3.11 -8.24 8.62
CA MET A 71 -2.12 -7.53 7.82
C MET A 71 -1.62 -6.25 8.48
N PHE A 72 -2.35 -5.70 9.45
CA PHE A 72 -2.02 -4.45 10.12
C PHE A 72 -1.49 -4.65 11.53
N SER A 73 -0.54 -3.81 11.90
CA SER A 73 -0.04 -3.70 13.27
C SER A 73 0.14 -2.24 13.65
N THR A 74 -0.37 -1.86 14.80
CA THR A 74 -0.22 -0.48 15.33
C THR A 74 1.22 -0.07 15.56
N ASN A 75 2.12 -1.02 15.80
CA ASN A 75 3.56 -0.77 15.94
C ASN A 75 4.23 -0.41 14.60
N LEU A 76 3.58 -0.73 13.48
CA LEU A 76 4.06 -0.49 12.11
C LEU A 76 3.00 0.28 11.33
N ALA A 77 2.55 1.40 11.87
CA ALA A 77 1.38 2.15 11.43
C ALA A 77 1.44 2.70 9.99
N SER A 78 2.59 2.63 9.33
CA SER A 78 2.76 3.02 7.91
C SER A 78 2.74 1.83 6.95
N GLN A 79 2.63 0.59 7.45
CA GLN A 79 2.80 -0.64 6.69
C GLN A 79 1.54 -1.49 6.69
N ILE A 80 1.33 -2.19 5.58
CA ILE A 80 0.42 -3.33 5.47
C ILE A 80 1.27 -4.55 5.18
N ASN A 81 1.32 -5.48 6.14
CA ASN A 81 2.09 -6.72 6.03
C ASN A 81 1.33 -7.71 5.14
N ILE A 82 2.00 -8.33 4.20
CA ILE A 82 1.41 -9.33 3.32
C ILE A 82 1.81 -10.71 3.84
N ARG A 83 0.82 -11.54 4.15
CA ARG A 83 1.05 -12.88 4.71
C ARG A 83 0.84 -13.98 3.69
N THR A 84 -0.01 -13.75 2.72
CA THR A 84 -0.37 -14.71 1.70
C THR A 84 0.29 -14.34 0.37
N PRO A 85 0.99 -15.26 -0.32
CA PRO A 85 1.56 -14.96 -1.64
C PRO A 85 0.46 -14.68 -2.66
N GLY A 86 0.72 -13.75 -3.58
CA GLY A 86 -0.27 -13.42 -4.60
C GLY A 86 -0.09 -12.07 -5.27
N LEU A 87 -1.02 -11.77 -6.16
CA LEU A 87 -1.16 -10.47 -6.80
C LEU A 87 -2.07 -9.57 -5.95
N TYR A 88 -1.55 -8.43 -5.54
CA TYR A 88 -2.26 -7.46 -4.72
C TYR A 88 -2.52 -6.18 -5.51
N LYS A 89 -3.76 -5.68 -5.41
CA LYS A 89 -4.08 -4.33 -5.82
C LYS A 89 -3.98 -3.42 -4.61
N TYR A 90 -3.28 -2.29 -4.76
CA TYR A 90 -3.20 -1.27 -3.71
C TYR A 90 -3.75 0.07 -4.20
N LYS A 91 -4.20 0.88 -3.23
CA LYS A 91 -4.65 2.26 -3.41
C LYS A 91 -4.19 3.10 -2.24
N LEU A 92 -3.57 4.23 -2.53
CA LEU A 92 -3.19 5.21 -1.53
C LEU A 92 -3.74 6.57 -1.93
N MET A 93 -4.39 7.25 -1.00
CA MET A 93 -4.89 8.61 -1.17
C MET A 93 -4.46 9.50 0.00
N ALA A 94 -4.16 10.73 -0.30
CA ALA A 94 -3.97 11.78 0.71
C ALA A 94 -4.69 13.05 0.31
N SER A 95 -5.34 13.69 1.26
CA SER A 95 -5.83 15.05 1.17
C SER A 95 -4.82 15.99 1.81
N TRP A 96 -4.31 16.95 1.04
CA TRP A 96 -3.28 17.88 1.47
C TRP A 96 -3.87 19.17 2.02
N ASN A 97 -3.34 19.62 3.13
CA ASN A 97 -3.59 20.95 3.65
C ASN A 97 -2.45 21.88 3.20
N VAL A 98 -2.67 22.57 2.11
CA VAL A 98 -1.61 23.33 1.41
C VAL A 98 -1.68 24.83 1.58
N ASN A 99 -2.71 25.38 2.21
CA ASN A 99 -2.86 26.78 2.63
C ASN A 99 -2.25 27.81 1.63
N ASN A 100 -2.66 27.75 0.37
CA ASN A 100 -2.16 28.62 -0.71
C ASN A 100 -0.66 28.44 -1.05
N VAL A 101 -0.12 27.27 -0.76
CA VAL A 101 1.28 26.95 -1.07
C VAL A 101 1.39 26.30 -2.43
N SER A 102 2.21 26.86 -3.28
CA SER A 102 2.57 26.27 -4.58
C SER A 102 3.65 25.21 -4.40
N GLY A 103 3.48 24.05 -5.03
CA GLY A 103 4.47 22.98 -4.93
C GLY A 103 4.05 21.67 -5.59
N ALA A 104 4.96 20.71 -5.60
CA ALA A 104 4.67 19.34 -5.98
C ALA A 104 4.47 18.47 -4.73
N TYR A 105 3.39 17.74 -4.69
CA TYR A 105 2.97 16.88 -3.60
C TYR A 105 2.93 15.45 -4.12
N MET A 106 3.72 14.57 -3.53
CA MET A 106 3.93 13.23 -4.01
C MET A 106 3.56 12.20 -2.95
N LEU A 107 2.85 11.17 -3.38
CA LEU A 107 2.65 9.93 -2.62
C LEU A 107 3.49 8.82 -3.24
N GLY A 108 3.80 7.83 -2.44
CA GLY A 108 4.49 6.65 -2.91
C GLY A 108 4.15 5.42 -2.06
N VAL A 109 4.28 4.26 -2.69
CA VAL A 109 4.20 2.96 -2.03
C VAL A 109 5.49 2.20 -2.32
N ALA A 110 6.14 1.71 -1.27
CA ALA A 110 7.33 0.89 -1.37
C ALA A 110 7.05 -0.50 -0.83
N SER A 111 7.69 -1.53 -1.40
CA SER A 111 7.68 -2.88 -0.86
C SER A 111 8.98 -3.20 -0.13
N LYS A 112 8.97 -4.22 0.72
CA LYS A 112 10.17 -4.74 1.39
C LYS A 112 11.28 -5.10 0.39
N SER A 113 10.92 -5.70 -0.72
CA SER A 113 11.87 -6.14 -1.75
C SER A 113 12.55 -4.99 -2.48
N SER A 114 12.03 -3.77 -2.42
CA SER A 114 12.69 -2.61 -3.01
C SER A 114 13.89 -2.09 -2.20
N GLY A 115 14.03 -2.47 -0.94
CA GLY A 115 15.22 -2.34 -0.09
C GLY A 115 15.80 -0.94 0.14
N VAL A 116 15.34 0.05 -0.58
CA VAL A 116 15.90 1.41 -0.54
C VAL A 116 14.77 2.42 -0.32
N TRP A 117 14.78 3.03 0.83
CA TRP A 117 13.99 4.23 1.10
C TRP A 117 14.43 5.32 0.11
N PRO A 118 13.48 5.96 -0.54
CA PRO A 118 13.80 7.07 -1.40
C PRO A 118 14.28 8.26 -0.55
N ILE A 119 15.59 8.43 -0.53
CA ILE A 119 16.21 9.56 0.18
C ILE A 119 16.09 10.84 -0.65
N ASN A 120 15.84 10.72 -1.96
CA ASN A 120 15.77 11.86 -2.87
C ASN A 120 14.66 11.66 -3.92
N PRO A 121 13.58 12.47 -3.89
CA PRO A 121 12.49 12.39 -4.87
C PRO A 121 12.94 12.71 -6.32
N THR A 122 14.08 13.38 -6.50
CA THR A 122 14.63 13.67 -7.83
C THR A 122 15.50 12.53 -8.37
N ALA A 123 15.97 11.62 -7.53
CA ALA A 123 16.86 10.51 -7.91
C ALA A 123 16.13 9.22 -8.32
N GLY A 124 14.82 9.29 -8.58
CA GLY A 124 14.01 8.14 -8.96
C GLY A 124 13.72 7.23 -7.77
N LEU A 125 12.60 7.51 -7.13
CA LEU A 125 11.95 6.61 -6.18
C LEU A 125 11.71 5.26 -6.84
N LYS A 126 12.52 4.25 -6.53
CA LYS A 126 12.16 2.87 -6.85
C LYS A 126 11.13 2.41 -5.85
N ILE A 127 9.92 2.76 -6.10
CA ILE A 127 8.73 2.12 -5.56
C ILE A 127 8.61 0.79 -6.29
N ALA A 128 8.01 -0.20 -5.67
CA ALA A 128 7.84 -1.52 -6.26
C ALA A 128 7.34 -1.49 -7.72
N GLU A 129 6.69 -0.42 -8.16
CA GLU A 129 6.24 -0.18 -9.53
C GLU A 129 6.12 1.31 -9.87
N ASP A 130 7.08 2.15 -9.56
CA ASP A 130 7.14 3.58 -9.96
C ASP A 130 5.83 4.40 -9.81
N ASP A 131 4.86 3.91 -9.06
CA ASP A 131 3.56 4.54 -8.91
C ASP A 131 3.64 5.70 -7.92
N ARG A 132 3.74 6.88 -8.47
CA ARG A 132 3.69 8.13 -7.72
C ARG A 132 2.68 9.08 -8.35
N ALA A 133 1.90 9.73 -7.53
CA ALA A 133 1.11 10.87 -7.96
C ALA A 133 1.89 12.15 -7.68
N VAL A 134 2.12 12.95 -8.72
CA VAL A 134 2.67 14.30 -8.60
C VAL A 134 1.55 15.28 -8.91
N ILE A 135 1.23 16.13 -7.96
CA ILE A 135 0.23 17.17 -8.13
C ILE A 135 0.89 18.52 -7.96
N ASN A 136 0.85 19.32 -9.00
CA ASN A 136 1.15 20.74 -8.92
C ASN A 136 -0.14 21.46 -8.58
N SER A 137 -0.24 22.00 -7.38
CA SER A 137 -1.43 22.69 -6.93
C SER A 137 -1.11 24.04 -6.30
N THR A 138 -1.94 25.00 -6.62
CA THR A 138 -2.01 26.28 -5.94
C THR A 138 -3.41 26.38 -5.33
N GLY A 139 -3.57 26.00 -4.05
CA GLY A 139 -4.87 26.16 -3.44
C GLY A 139 -5.14 25.22 -2.26
N VAL A 140 -6.25 25.47 -1.59
CA VAL A 140 -6.72 24.70 -0.44
C VAL A 140 -7.38 23.40 -0.92
N GLY A 141 -7.05 22.27 -0.29
CA GLY A 141 -7.81 21.03 -0.48
C GLY A 141 -7.43 20.19 -1.68
N THR A 142 -6.14 20.07 -1.97
CA THR A 142 -5.62 19.17 -3.02
C THR A 142 -5.60 17.71 -2.53
N ALA A 143 -5.99 16.78 -3.39
CA ALA A 143 -5.86 15.36 -3.14
C ALA A 143 -4.88 14.72 -4.14
N SER A 144 -4.07 13.79 -3.63
CA SER A 144 -3.24 12.87 -4.42
C SER A 144 -3.81 11.47 -4.35
N PHE A 145 -3.67 10.73 -5.41
CA PHE A 145 -4.14 9.36 -5.50
C PHE A 145 -3.20 8.52 -6.36
N ILE A 146 -2.81 7.36 -5.85
CA ILE A 146 -2.11 6.32 -6.61
C ILE A 146 -2.79 4.97 -6.44
N GLU A 147 -2.74 4.17 -7.48
CA GLU A 147 -3.26 2.81 -7.50
C GLU A 147 -2.33 1.96 -8.37
N GLY A 148 -2.10 0.72 -7.95
CA GLY A 148 -1.23 -0.18 -8.69
C GLY A 148 -1.43 -1.63 -8.27
N TYR A 149 -0.56 -2.49 -8.84
CA TYR A 149 -0.52 -3.91 -8.55
C TYR A 149 0.88 -4.29 -8.07
N TYR A 150 0.92 -5.26 -7.18
CA TYR A 150 2.14 -5.79 -6.61
C TYR A 150 2.06 -7.30 -6.47
N VAL A 151 3.07 -8.00 -6.96
CA VAL A 151 3.21 -9.45 -6.76
C VAL A 151 4.03 -9.67 -5.51
N SER A 152 3.41 -10.19 -4.47
CA SER A 152 4.05 -10.49 -3.21
C SER A 152 4.44 -11.96 -3.11
N PRO A 153 5.66 -12.27 -2.64
CA PRO A 153 6.05 -13.64 -2.30
C PRO A 153 5.36 -14.19 -1.04
N GLY A 154 4.62 -13.34 -0.31
CA GLY A 154 3.91 -13.71 0.92
C GLY A 154 4.68 -13.36 2.19
N VAL A 155 4.83 -14.34 3.07
CA VAL A 155 5.36 -14.17 4.44
C VAL A 155 6.58 -13.25 4.50
N ASP A 156 6.56 -12.33 5.46
CA ASP A 156 7.59 -11.31 5.71
C ASP A 156 7.69 -10.19 4.66
N ASP A 157 6.71 -10.06 3.80
CA ASP A 157 6.64 -8.96 2.85
C ASP A 157 5.65 -7.88 3.33
N TYR A 158 5.80 -6.67 2.82
CA TYR A 158 4.91 -5.55 3.16
C TYR A 158 4.86 -4.50 2.05
N LEU A 159 3.80 -3.72 2.06
CA LEU A 159 3.70 -2.46 1.36
C LEU A 159 3.68 -1.32 2.39
N GLU A 160 4.48 -0.29 2.15
CA GLU A 160 4.60 0.86 3.03
C GLU A 160 4.30 2.16 2.28
N ALA A 161 3.48 3.00 2.91
CA ALA A 161 3.08 4.27 2.35
C ALA A 161 3.98 5.41 2.82
N PHE A 162 4.27 6.36 1.92
CA PHE A 162 5.05 7.55 2.24
C PHE A 162 4.58 8.77 1.45
N ALA A 163 5.00 9.92 1.91
CA ALA A 163 4.69 11.21 1.30
C ALA A 163 5.90 12.12 1.30
N THR A 164 5.99 12.97 0.29
CA THR A 164 6.98 14.05 0.22
C THR A 164 6.40 15.24 -0.49
N CYS A 165 6.97 16.42 -0.29
CA CYS A 165 6.60 17.60 -1.04
C CYS A 165 7.82 18.46 -1.38
N THR A 166 7.69 19.23 -2.48
CA THR A 166 8.55 20.36 -2.79
C THR A 166 7.66 21.60 -2.87
N SER A 167 7.82 22.51 -1.94
CA SER A 167 6.99 23.73 -1.88
C SER A 167 7.82 24.93 -1.44
N ASN A 168 7.26 26.11 -1.59
CA ASN A 168 7.89 27.35 -1.09
C ASN A 168 7.56 27.61 0.39
N SER A 169 6.83 26.72 1.05
CA SER A 169 6.49 26.80 2.46
C SER A 169 7.22 25.75 3.28
N THR A 170 7.46 26.07 4.53
CA THR A 170 8.11 25.17 5.49
C THR A 170 7.16 24.15 6.12
N SER A 171 5.85 24.34 5.99
CA SER A 171 4.86 23.48 6.63
C SER A 171 3.73 23.08 5.67
N VAL A 172 3.75 21.84 5.27
CA VAL A 172 2.65 21.17 4.55
C VAL A 172 2.23 19.99 5.40
N SER A 173 0.94 19.69 5.43
CA SER A 173 0.45 18.51 6.12
C SER A 173 -0.57 17.76 5.25
N ILE A 174 -0.67 16.47 5.49
CA ILE A 174 -1.79 15.67 5.02
C ILE A 174 -2.88 15.77 6.08
N SER A 175 -4.07 16.23 5.70
CA SER A 175 -5.21 16.37 6.63
C SER A 175 -5.92 15.04 6.86
N SER A 176 -5.97 14.18 5.86
CA SER A 176 -6.56 12.84 5.93
C SER A 176 -6.06 11.98 4.77
N GLY A 177 -6.22 10.68 4.89
CA GLY A 177 -5.91 9.77 3.80
C GLY A 177 -6.31 8.33 4.09
N TYR A 178 -6.12 7.47 3.10
CA TYR A 178 -6.32 6.04 3.27
C TYR A 178 -5.31 5.22 2.49
N PHE A 179 -5.07 4.02 2.98
CA PHE A 179 -4.31 2.99 2.30
C PHE A 179 -5.10 1.69 2.29
N GLN A 180 -5.34 1.18 1.10
CA GLN A 180 -6.07 -0.06 0.88
C GLN A 180 -5.21 -1.03 0.09
N VAL A 181 -5.16 -2.28 0.55
CA VAL A 181 -4.50 -3.40 -0.13
C VAL A 181 -5.48 -4.57 -0.17
N ARG A 182 -5.60 -5.21 -1.31
CA ARG A 182 -6.49 -6.37 -1.51
C ARG A 182 -5.83 -7.40 -2.43
N CYS A 183 -5.82 -8.65 -2.02
CA CYS A 183 -5.44 -9.76 -2.88
C CYS A 183 -6.47 -9.93 -4.00
N VAL A 184 -6.01 -9.98 -5.25
CA VAL A 184 -6.86 -10.17 -6.44
C VAL A 184 -6.62 -11.51 -7.12
N ALA A 185 -5.45 -12.11 -6.88
CA ALA A 185 -5.12 -13.47 -7.28
C ALA A 185 -4.06 -14.03 -6.34
N GLN A 186 -4.16 -15.29 -5.98
CA GLN A 186 -3.10 -16.01 -5.26
C GLN A 186 -2.15 -16.67 -6.28
N SER A 187 -0.88 -16.75 -5.96
CA SER A 187 0.15 -17.41 -6.76
C SER A 187 0.43 -18.82 -6.25
#